data_74ca4b9c4a9662f7f66a3060170b6bfc
#
_entry.id   74ca4b9c4a9662f7f66a3060170b6bfc
#
_cell.length_a   1.000
_cell.length_b   1.000
_cell.length_c   1.000
_cell.angle_alpha   90.00
_cell.angle_beta   90.00
_cell.angle_gamma   90.00
#
_symmetry.space_group_name_H-M   'P 1'
#
loop_
_entity.id
_entity.type
_entity.pdbx_description
1 polymer ?
#
loop_
_entity_poly.entity_id
_entity_poly.type
_entity_poly.pdbx_seq_one_letter_code
_entity_poly.pdbx_strand_id
1 'polypeptide(L)'
;MGVIYMLWLHLTWLPGYFEREHGLSLYQTAWVVSLAYVFGALGTIVAGRICDRLVKHGASVLGSRKRVVVTALFAAAAFTVPLSFGSGFLLSVALLCCALFSVNMASSTAWMIANTVVDSQRVASFGSIQNFGGYLAGSVAPIVTGFSIQQTGSFASAFLISAAVAAVAAMAYVLLLKQPVSTDC
;
A
#
# COMPACT_ATOMS: atom_id res chain seq x y z
N MET A 1 -5.60 7.93 -0.18
CA MET A 1 -4.69 8.47 0.84
C MET A 1 -3.88 7.38 1.55
N GLY A 2 -4.48 6.45 2.30
CA GLY A 2 -3.72 5.48 3.10
C GLY A 2 -2.74 4.58 2.34
N VAL A 3 -3.09 4.14 1.13
CA VAL A 3 -2.18 3.37 0.27
C VAL A 3 -0.91 4.15 -0.06
N ILE A 4 -1.06 5.43 -0.41
CA ILE A 4 0.08 6.30 -0.76
C ILE A 4 0.93 6.59 0.47
N TYR A 5 0.31 6.77 1.66
CA TYR A 5 1.04 6.88 2.92
C TYR A 5 1.99 5.69 3.14
N MET A 6 1.49 4.46 2.97
CA MET A 6 2.33 3.26 3.10
C MET A 6 3.46 3.21 2.06
N LEU A 7 3.17 3.54 0.79
CA LEU A 7 4.21 3.59 -0.25
C LEU A 7 5.33 4.55 0.10
N TRP A 8 4.99 5.77 0.53
CA TRP A 8 5.97 6.78 0.89
C TRP A 8 6.74 6.44 2.16
N LEU A 9 6.10 5.82 3.15
CA LEU A 9 6.80 5.31 4.33
C LEU A 9 7.88 4.31 3.91
N HIS A 10 7.53 3.29 3.12
CA HIS A 10 8.50 2.30 2.68
C HIS A 10 9.60 2.91 1.80
N LEU A 11 9.24 3.82 0.87
CA LEU A 11 10.19 4.48 0.00
C LEU A 11 11.25 5.28 0.78
N THR A 12 10.80 6.02 1.80
CA THR A 12 11.67 6.96 2.53
C THR A 12 12.47 6.28 3.64
N TRP A 13 11.86 5.32 4.36
CA TRP A 13 12.44 4.82 5.60
C TRP A 13 12.98 3.41 5.54
N LEU A 14 12.67 2.66 4.48
CA LEU A 14 13.17 1.30 4.31
C LEU A 14 14.71 1.21 4.31
N PRO A 15 15.44 2.07 3.59
CA PRO A 15 16.89 2.06 3.67
C PRO A 15 17.41 2.29 5.10
N GLY A 16 16.92 3.34 5.77
CA GLY A 16 17.34 3.67 7.13
C GLY A 16 16.99 2.59 8.16
N TYR A 17 15.91 1.84 7.95
CA TYR A 17 15.56 0.70 8.79
C TYR A 17 16.64 -0.40 8.70
N PHE A 18 17.03 -0.81 7.51
CA PHE A 18 18.04 -1.86 7.34
C PHE A 18 19.43 -1.45 7.80
N GLU A 19 19.80 -0.21 7.60
CA GLU A 19 21.09 0.33 8.08
C GLU A 19 21.16 0.35 9.61
N ARG A 20 20.10 0.80 10.29
CA ARG A 20 20.08 0.96 11.75
C ARG A 20 19.80 -0.34 12.49
N GLU A 21 18.80 -1.09 12.08
CA GLU A 21 18.35 -2.29 12.82
C GLU A 21 19.17 -3.54 12.47
N HIS A 22 19.73 -3.61 11.26
CA HIS A 22 20.47 -4.78 10.81
C HIS A 22 21.95 -4.50 10.49
N GLY A 23 22.40 -3.26 10.65
CA GLY A 23 23.81 -2.90 10.43
C GLY A 23 24.30 -3.08 9.00
N LEU A 24 23.40 -3.04 8.00
CA LEU A 24 23.77 -3.21 6.62
C LEU A 24 24.52 -2.00 6.07
N SER A 25 25.48 -2.25 5.18
CA SER A 25 26.07 -1.20 4.38
C SER A 25 25.06 -0.67 3.35
N LEU A 26 25.26 0.56 2.87
CA LEU A 26 24.42 1.18 1.84
C LEU A 26 24.25 0.27 0.60
N TYR A 27 25.32 -0.41 0.17
CA TYR A 27 25.28 -1.32 -0.96
C TYR A 27 24.38 -2.55 -0.71
N GLN A 28 24.50 -3.17 0.46
CA GLN A 28 23.66 -4.32 0.84
C GLN A 28 22.20 -3.90 0.97
N THR A 29 21.95 -2.75 1.59
CA THR A 29 20.61 -2.17 1.71
C THR A 29 19.97 -1.93 0.34
N ALA A 30 20.72 -1.39 -0.62
CA ALA A 30 20.21 -1.17 -1.97
C ALA A 30 19.72 -2.46 -2.64
N TRP A 31 20.43 -3.58 -2.48
CA TRP A 31 19.99 -4.88 -3.01
C TRP A 31 18.72 -5.39 -2.35
N VAL A 32 18.62 -5.30 -1.02
CA VAL A 32 17.43 -5.74 -0.28
C VAL A 32 16.22 -4.90 -0.66
N VAL A 33 16.39 -3.59 -0.75
CA VAL A 33 15.31 -2.67 -1.15
C VAL A 33 14.89 -2.92 -2.60
N SER A 34 15.84 -3.13 -3.50
CA SER A 34 15.54 -3.46 -4.90
C SER A 34 14.73 -4.75 -5.01
N LEU A 35 15.10 -5.80 -4.26
CA LEU A 35 14.35 -7.05 -4.21
C LEU A 35 12.91 -6.81 -3.77
N ALA A 36 12.70 -6.04 -2.70
CA ALA A 36 11.37 -5.73 -2.19
C ALA A 36 10.51 -4.97 -3.22
N TYR A 37 11.10 -4.07 -4.01
CA TYR A 37 10.39 -3.38 -5.11
C TYR A 37 10.07 -4.30 -6.30
N VAL A 38 10.90 -5.29 -6.60
CA VAL A 38 10.55 -6.34 -7.59
C VAL A 38 9.30 -7.10 -7.15
N PHE A 39 9.20 -7.46 -5.87
CA PHE A 39 7.97 -8.05 -5.33
C PHE A 39 6.78 -7.09 -5.42
N GLY A 40 6.99 -5.79 -5.21
CA GLY A 40 5.97 -4.77 -5.44
C GLY A 40 5.45 -4.76 -6.88
N ALA A 41 6.35 -4.81 -7.87
CA ALA A 41 5.97 -4.89 -9.28
C ALA A 41 5.15 -6.15 -9.59
N LEU A 42 5.55 -7.30 -9.04
CA LEU A 42 4.78 -8.55 -9.14
C LEU A 42 3.38 -8.41 -8.53
N GLY A 43 3.26 -7.72 -7.39
CA GLY A 43 1.96 -7.42 -6.76
C GLY A 43 1.01 -6.67 -7.70
N THR A 44 1.51 -5.69 -8.43
CA THR A 44 0.71 -4.96 -9.44
C THR A 44 0.18 -5.88 -10.54
N ILE A 45 1.02 -6.77 -11.06
CA ILE A 45 0.64 -7.73 -12.12
C ILE A 45 -0.40 -8.72 -11.59
N VAL A 46 -0.18 -9.24 -10.38
CA VAL A 46 -1.08 -10.21 -9.74
C VAL A 46 -2.43 -9.58 -9.43
N ALA A 47 -2.48 -8.31 -9.01
CA ALA A 47 -3.71 -7.58 -8.77
C ALA A 47 -4.62 -7.54 -10.01
N GLY A 48 -4.07 -7.19 -11.16
CA GLY A 48 -4.81 -7.20 -12.43
C GLY A 48 -5.38 -8.58 -12.75
N ARG A 49 -4.53 -9.61 -12.68
CA ARG A 49 -4.96 -10.99 -12.97
C ARG A 49 -6.05 -11.50 -12.03
N ILE A 50 -5.98 -11.16 -10.73
CA ILE A 50 -7.01 -11.54 -9.77
C ILE A 50 -8.32 -10.81 -10.08
N CYS A 51 -8.27 -9.50 -10.35
CA CYS A 51 -9.45 -8.73 -10.74
C CYS A 51 -10.13 -9.33 -11.98
N ASP A 52 -9.37 -9.64 -13.03
CA ASP A 52 -9.88 -10.22 -14.27
C ASP A 52 -10.50 -11.62 -14.05
N ARG A 53 -9.85 -12.45 -13.24
CA ARG A 53 -10.39 -13.76 -12.85
C ARG A 53 -11.72 -13.64 -12.12
N LEU A 54 -11.80 -12.74 -11.14
CA LEU A 54 -13.05 -12.53 -10.39
C LEU A 54 -14.19 -12.09 -11.30
N VAL A 55 -13.92 -11.21 -12.27
CA VAL A 55 -14.91 -10.76 -13.25
C VAL A 55 -15.34 -11.93 -14.16
N LYS A 56 -14.41 -12.76 -14.62
CA LYS A 56 -14.73 -13.96 -15.41
C LYS A 56 -15.62 -14.96 -14.67
N HIS A 57 -15.53 -14.98 -13.33
CA HIS A 57 -16.39 -15.82 -12.47
C HIS A 57 -17.67 -15.12 -12.00
N GLY A 58 -18.08 -14.05 -12.67
CA GLY A 58 -19.37 -13.39 -12.45
C GLY A 58 -19.37 -12.27 -11.40
N ALA A 59 -18.20 -11.88 -10.86
CA ALA A 59 -18.16 -10.71 -9.99
C ALA A 59 -18.30 -9.42 -10.82
N SER A 60 -18.97 -8.40 -10.24
CA SER A 60 -18.99 -7.07 -10.85
C SER A 60 -17.59 -6.48 -10.92
N VAL A 61 -17.32 -5.65 -11.92
CA VAL A 61 -16.01 -5.02 -12.11
C VAL A 61 -15.57 -4.23 -10.86
N LEU A 62 -16.48 -3.44 -10.30
CA LEU A 62 -16.20 -2.70 -9.07
C LEU A 62 -16.05 -3.61 -7.85
N GLY A 63 -16.89 -4.65 -7.76
CA GLY A 63 -16.84 -5.62 -6.67
C GLY A 63 -15.54 -6.42 -6.63
N SER A 64 -15.01 -6.82 -7.79
CA SER A 64 -13.70 -7.50 -7.88
C SER A 64 -12.58 -6.60 -7.37
N ARG A 65 -12.54 -5.35 -7.82
CA ARG A 65 -11.53 -4.35 -7.43
C ARG A 65 -11.62 -3.99 -5.94
N LYS A 66 -12.85 -3.82 -5.42
CA LYS A 66 -13.07 -3.58 -3.99
C LYS A 66 -12.51 -4.72 -3.14
N ARG A 67 -12.79 -5.98 -3.50
CA ARG A 67 -12.27 -7.15 -2.78
C ARG A 67 -10.75 -7.15 -2.77
N VAL A 68 -10.13 -6.95 -3.92
CA VAL A 68 -8.66 -6.98 -4.06
C VAL A 68 -8.00 -5.85 -3.26
N VAL A 69 -8.48 -4.61 -3.34
CA VAL A 69 -7.87 -3.49 -2.59
C VAL A 69 -7.99 -3.69 -1.08
N VAL A 70 -9.14 -4.17 -0.61
CA VAL A 70 -9.38 -4.39 0.83
C VAL A 70 -8.49 -5.52 1.36
N THR A 71 -8.47 -6.67 0.69
CA THR A 71 -7.63 -7.80 1.12
C THR A 71 -6.15 -7.46 1.06
N ALA A 72 -5.71 -6.73 0.04
CA ALA A 72 -4.33 -6.28 -0.11
C ALA A 72 -3.91 -5.31 1.00
N LEU A 73 -4.77 -4.37 1.41
CA LEU A 73 -4.49 -3.45 2.51
C LEU A 73 -4.41 -4.16 3.86
N PHE A 74 -5.31 -5.10 4.14
CA PHE A 74 -5.22 -5.90 5.36
C PHE A 74 -3.98 -6.80 5.36
N ALA A 75 -3.62 -7.40 4.23
CA ALA A 75 -2.39 -8.18 4.10
C ALA A 75 -1.15 -7.30 4.31
N ALA A 76 -1.12 -6.09 3.73
CA ALA A 76 -0.04 -5.13 3.95
C ALA A 76 0.11 -4.76 5.44
N ALA A 77 -0.99 -4.49 6.13
CA ALA A 77 -0.97 -4.24 7.57
C ALA A 77 -0.45 -5.47 8.35
N ALA A 78 -0.95 -6.66 8.02
CA ALA A 78 -0.56 -7.91 8.69
C ALA A 78 0.93 -8.23 8.52
N PHE A 79 1.53 -7.95 7.35
CA PHE A 79 2.97 -8.14 7.13
C PHE A 79 3.82 -7.02 7.73
N THR A 80 3.27 -5.83 7.93
CA THR A 80 4.00 -4.70 8.52
C THR A 80 4.04 -4.76 10.06
N VAL A 81 2.99 -5.25 10.71
CA VAL A 81 2.92 -5.34 12.19
C VAL A 81 4.07 -6.15 12.80
N PRO A 82 4.44 -7.35 12.31
CA PRO A 82 5.53 -8.13 12.90
C PRO A 82 6.90 -7.44 12.88
N LEU A 83 7.14 -6.52 11.93
CA LEU A 83 8.36 -5.73 11.87
C LEU A 83 8.57 -4.84 13.10
N SER A 84 7.47 -4.49 13.79
CA SER A 84 7.52 -3.67 15.01
C SER A 84 8.12 -4.40 16.21
N PHE A 85 8.21 -5.72 16.17
CA PHE A 85 8.66 -6.54 17.31
C PHE A 85 10.12 -7.01 17.19
N GLY A 86 10.88 -6.47 16.25
CA GLY A 86 12.29 -6.82 16.08
C GLY A 86 12.43 -8.23 15.45
N SER A 87 12.30 -8.32 14.18
CA SER A 87 12.47 -9.59 13.43
C SER A 87 13.93 -9.80 13.03
N GLY A 88 14.39 -11.04 12.98
CA GLY A 88 15.69 -11.36 12.40
C GLY A 88 15.76 -10.93 10.91
N PHE A 89 16.96 -10.70 10.40
CA PHE A 89 17.22 -10.14 9.08
C PHE A 89 16.39 -10.82 7.95
N LEU A 90 16.47 -12.13 7.85
CA LEU A 90 15.77 -12.86 6.77
C LEU A 90 14.24 -12.73 6.85
N LEU A 91 13.70 -12.75 8.07
CA LEU A 91 12.26 -12.58 8.31
C LEU A 91 11.84 -11.14 7.99
N SER A 92 12.63 -10.14 8.35
CA SER A 92 12.37 -8.73 8.01
C SER A 92 12.33 -8.52 6.49
N VAL A 93 13.28 -9.10 5.75
CA VAL A 93 13.28 -9.04 4.27
C VAL A 93 12.03 -9.70 3.69
N ALA A 94 11.68 -10.89 4.14
CA ALA A 94 10.50 -11.61 3.66
C ALA A 94 9.19 -10.83 3.95
N LEU A 95 9.04 -10.33 5.17
CA LEU A 95 7.89 -9.52 5.57
C LEU A 95 7.76 -8.24 4.74
N LEU A 96 8.87 -7.56 4.47
CA LEU A 96 8.88 -6.36 3.65
C LEU A 96 8.58 -6.64 2.17
N CYS A 97 9.09 -7.74 1.62
CA CYS A 97 8.71 -8.18 0.28
C CYS A 97 7.19 -8.42 0.18
N CYS A 98 6.61 -9.12 1.17
CA CYS A 98 5.17 -9.36 1.23
C CYS A 98 4.36 -8.09 1.46
N ALA A 99 4.85 -7.18 2.30
CA ALA A 99 4.21 -5.89 2.54
C ALA A 99 4.19 -5.04 1.26
N LEU A 100 5.34 -4.87 0.58
CA LEU A 100 5.43 -4.11 -0.67
C LEU A 100 4.63 -4.75 -1.81
N PHE A 101 4.63 -6.08 -1.91
CA PHE A 101 3.74 -6.80 -2.82
C PHE A 101 2.28 -6.40 -2.59
N SER A 102 1.83 -6.44 -1.34
CA SER A 102 0.44 -6.14 -0.96
C SER A 102 0.10 -4.65 -1.14
N VAL A 103 0.99 -3.74 -0.77
CA VAL A 103 0.79 -2.29 -0.93
C VAL A 103 0.67 -1.91 -2.42
N ASN A 104 1.55 -2.44 -3.28
CA ASN A 104 1.48 -2.17 -4.71
C ASN A 104 0.26 -2.81 -5.37
N MET A 105 -0.14 -3.99 -4.92
CA MET A 105 -1.40 -4.62 -5.31
C MET A 105 -2.60 -3.73 -4.96
N ALA A 106 -2.63 -3.14 -3.76
CA ALA A 106 -3.67 -2.19 -3.35
C ALA A 106 -3.62 -0.90 -4.16
N SER A 107 -2.42 -0.37 -4.42
CA SER A 107 -2.21 0.88 -5.16
C SER A 107 -2.72 0.78 -6.60
N SER A 108 -2.30 -0.23 -7.33
CA SER A 108 -2.76 -0.45 -8.70
C SER A 108 -4.27 -0.66 -8.79
N THR A 109 -4.84 -1.40 -7.83
CA THR A 109 -6.28 -1.63 -7.78
C THR A 109 -7.06 -0.35 -7.44
N ALA A 110 -6.53 0.51 -6.57
CA ALA A 110 -7.15 1.79 -6.26
C ALA A 110 -7.22 2.70 -7.49
N TRP A 111 -6.20 2.69 -8.36
CA TRP A 111 -6.23 3.37 -9.65
C TRP A 111 -7.27 2.78 -10.62
N MET A 112 -7.37 1.46 -10.67
CA MET A 112 -8.40 0.80 -11.48
C MET A 112 -9.82 1.15 -11.02
N ILE A 113 -10.05 1.34 -9.71
CA ILE A 113 -11.35 1.77 -9.17
C ILE A 113 -11.70 3.17 -9.70
N ALA A 114 -10.77 4.11 -9.67
CA ALA A 114 -10.98 5.46 -10.18
C ALA A 114 -11.51 5.45 -11.62
N ASN A 115 -10.88 4.65 -12.48
CA ASN A 115 -11.28 4.51 -13.88
C ASN A 115 -12.61 3.74 -14.09
N THR A 116 -13.17 3.15 -13.04
CA THR A 116 -14.45 2.41 -13.14
C THR A 116 -15.64 3.25 -12.71
N VAL A 117 -15.42 4.18 -11.80
CA VAL A 117 -16.49 4.93 -11.12
C VAL A 117 -16.85 6.21 -11.88
N VAL A 118 -15.98 6.63 -12.81
CA VAL A 118 -16.09 7.94 -13.49
C VAL A 118 -16.10 7.74 -15.00
N ASP A 119 -16.94 8.53 -15.70
CA ASP A 119 -16.97 8.57 -17.16
C ASP A 119 -15.63 8.98 -17.78
N SER A 120 -15.34 8.48 -18.98
CA SER A 120 -14.06 8.73 -19.69
C SER A 120 -13.68 10.22 -19.78
N GLN A 121 -14.65 11.11 -19.92
CA GLN A 121 -14.44 12.56 -20.00
C GLN A 121 -13.99 13.19 -18.67
N ARG A 122 -14.27 12.54 -17.54
CA ARG A 122 -13.98 13.06 -16.19
C ARG A 122 -12.85 12.31 -15.48
N VAL A 123 -12.31 11.25 -16.08
CA VAL A 123 -11.24 10.42 -15.50
C VAL A 123 -10.02 11.24 -15.14
N ALA A 124 -9.61 12.18 -16.00
CA ALA A 124 -8.46 13.05 -15.75
C ALA A 124 -8.64 13.93 -14.50
N SER A 125 -9.81 14.59 -14.38
CA SER A 125 -10.11 15.45 -13.23
C SER A 125 -10.21 14.64 -11.93
N PHE A 126 -10.87 13.48 -11.96
CA PHE A 126 -10.96 12.61 -10.80
C PHE A 126 -9.59 12.06 -10.39
N GLY A 127 -8.79 11.63 -11.36
CA GLY A 127 -7.42 11.17 -11.14
C GLY A 127 -6.54 12.25 -10.52
N SER A 128 -6.69 13.52 -10.93
CA SER A 128 -5.96 14.65 -10.35
C SER A 128 -6.32 14.89 -8.88
N ILE A 129 -7.61 14.82 -8.53
CA ILE A 129 -8.08 14.94 -7.15
C ILE A 129 -7.55 13.77 -6.30
N GLN A 130 -7.60 12.54 -6.85
CA GLN A 130 -7.07 11.35 -6.17
C GLN A 130 -5.57 11.47 -5.93
N ASN A 131 -4.81 11.94 -6.94
CA ASN A 131 -3.37 12.18 -6.82
C ASN A 131 -3.07 13.26 -5.79
N PHE A 132 -3.74 14.40 -5.84
CA PHE A 132 -3.53 15.48 -4.89
C PHE A 132 -3.72 15.00 -3.45
N GLY A 133 -4.84 14.31 -3.16
CA GLY A 133 -5.07 13.71 -1.85
C GLY A 133 -4.05 12.63 -1.49
N GLY A 134 -3.57 11.87 -2.46
CA GLY A 134 -2.52 10.88 -2.28
C GLY A 134 -1.18 11.54 -1.89
N TYR A 135 -0.75 12.56 -2.61
CA TYR A 135 0.50 13.28 -2.34
C TYR A 135 0.48 14.06 -1.03
N LEU A 136 -0.67 14.62 -0.63
CA LEU A 136 -0.82 15.19 0.72
C LEU A 136 -0.54 14.15 1.81
N ALA A 137 -1.13 12.96 1.70
CA ALA A 137 -0.83 11.88 2.64
C ALA A 137 0.64 11.40 2.55
N GLY A 138 1.18 11.37 1.34
CA GLY A 138 2.57 11.01 1.07
C GLY A 138 3.57 12.00 1.68
N SER A 139 3.30 13.30 1.65
CA SER A 139 4.16 14.32 2.27
C SER A 139 4.11 14.27 3.80
N VAL A 140 2.99 13.89 4.37
CA VAL A 140 2.83 13.74 5.83
C VAL A 140 3.52 12.48 6.35
N ALA A 141 3.57 11.40 5.57
CA ALA A 141 4.13 10.11 6.00
C ALA A 141 5.59 10.20 6.50
N PRO A 142 6.55 10.81 5.77
CA PRO A 142 7.92 10.97 6.26
C PRO A 142 8.02 11.83 7.52
N ILE A 143 7.19 12.86 7.64
CA ILE A 143 7.18 13.78 8.80
C ILE A 143 6.74 13.04 10.05
N VAL A 144 5.58 12.36 10.00
CA VAL A 144 5.04 11.59 11.12
C VAL A 144 6.00 10.48 11.53
N THR A 145 6.55 9.76 10.54
CA THR A 145 7.52 8.69 10.78
C THR A 145 8.80 9.22 11.39
N GLY A 146 9.37 10.31 10.85
CA GLY A 146 10.59 10.94 11.38
C GLY A 146 10.41 11.43 12.81
N PHE A 147 9.31 12.10 13.10
CA PHE A 147 8.98 12.53 14.45
C PHE A 147 8.82 11.34 15.41
N SER A 148 8.12 10.29 14.99
CA SER A 148 7.94 9.07 15.77
C SER A 148 9.27 8.38 16.10
N ILE A 149 10.17 8.27 15.11
CA ILE A 149 11.51 7.68 15.32
C ILE A 149 12.37 8.56 16.23
N GLN A 150 12.30 9.89 16.10
CA GLN A 150 13.04 10.80 16.98
C GLN A 150 12.62 10.67 18.44
N GLN A 151 11.32 10.51 18.71
CA GLN A 151 10.80 10.40 20.06
C GLN A 151 11.02 9.01 20.69
N THR A 152 10.93 7.95 19.91
CA THR A 152 10.98 6.57 20.43
C THR A 152 12.32 5.88 20.22
N GLY A 153 13.19 6.42 19.36
CA GLY A 153 14.44 5.77 18.95
C GLY A 153 14.27 4.51 18.10
N SER A 154 13.02 4.12 17.75
CA SER A 154 12.69 2.85 17.13
C SER A 154 11.76 3.02 15.92
N PHE A 155 11.90 2.13 14.94
CA PHE A 155 10.98 2.03 13.79
C PHE A 155 9.64 1.35 14.14
N ALA A 156 9.53 0.73 15.31
CA ALA A 156 8.33 -0.01 15.72
C ALA A 156 7.06 0.84 15.67
N SER A 157 7.12 2.05 16.22
CA SER A 157 5.99 2.99 16.20
C SER A 157 5.60 3.42 14.78
N ALA A 158 6.56 3.63 13.90
CA ALA A 158 6.32 3.98 12.51
C ALA A 158 5.59 2.87 11.75
N PHE A 159 6.01 1.61 11.94
CA PHE A 159 5.33 0.45 11.35
C PHE A 159 3.92 0.26 11.89
N LEU A 160 3.70 0.43 13.20
CA LEU A 160 2.37 0.33 13.80
C LEU A 160 1.42 1.42 13.30
N ILE A 161 1.88 2.68 13.20
CA ILE A 161 1.09 3.78 12.63
C ILE A 161 0.73 3.45 11.17
N SER A 162 1.69 2.98 10.39
CA SER A 162 1.47 2.61 8.99
C SER A 162 0.44 1.48 8.84
N ALA A 163 0.54 0.44 9.66
CA ALA A 163 -0.41 -0.65 9.68
C ALA A 163 -1.82 -0.19 10.08
N ALA A 164 -1.93 0.70 11.06
CA ALA A 164 -3.20 1.30 11.46
C ALA A 164 -3.82 2.13 10.33
N VAL A 165 -3.02 2.96 9.65
CA VAL A 165 -3.46 3.73 8.47
C VAL A 165 -3.95 2.82 7.34
N ALA A 166 -3.27 1.69 7.09
CA ALA A 166 -3.71 0.71 6.11
C ALA A 166 -5.05 0.06 6.48
N ALA A 167 -5.22 -0.33 7.75
CA ALA A 167 -6.45 -0.92 8.24
C ALA A 167 -7.63 0.09 8.14
N VAL A 168 -7.42 1.34 8.54
CA VAL A 168 -8.42 2.41 8.40
C VAL A 168 -8.77 2.65 6.93
N ALA A 169 -7.78 2.65 6.04
CA ALA A 169 -8.01 2.77 4.60
C ALA A 169 -8.82 1.58 4.05
N ALA A 170 -8.51 0.35 4.48
CA ALA A 170 -9.28 -0.83 4.10
C ALA A 170 -10.74 -0.73 4.55
N MET A 171 -10.97 -0.31 5.81
CA MET A 171 -12.32 -0.08 6.32
C MET A 171 -13.06 1.01 5.54
N ALA A 172 -12.39 2.11 5.19
CA ALA A 172 -12.98 3.15 4.36
C ALA A 172 -13.43 2.62 2.99
N TYR A 173 -12.63 1.77 2.33
CA TYR A 173 -13.05 1.09 1.10
C TYR A 173 -14.26 0.18 1.30
N VAL A 174 -14.35 -0.54 2.43
CA VAL A 174 -15.50 -1.40 2.75
C VAL A 174 -16.76 -0.57 2.93
N LEU A 175 -16.69 0.53 3.66
CA LEU A 175 -17.86 1.33 4.08
C LEU A 175 -18.32 2.31 3.00
N LEU A 176 -17.38 3.00 2.33
CA LEU A 176 -17.68 4.11 1.43
C LEU A 176 -17.90 3.66 -0.01
N LEU A 177 -17.20 2.60 -0.46
CA LEU A 177 -17.34 2.11 -1.82
C LEU A 177 -18.60 1.23 -1.92
N LYS A 178 -19.74 1.87 -2.10
CA LYS A 178 -21.01 1.21 -2.46
C LYS A 178 -21.03 0.92 -3.95
N GLN A 179 -21.91 0.00 -4.41
CA GLN A 179 -22.03 -0.33 -5.83
C GLN A 179 -22.33 0.95 -6.65
N PRO A 180 -21.86 1.04 -7.91
CA PRO A 180 -22.21 2.16 -8.75
C PRO A 180 -23.74 2.22 -8.83
N VAL A 181 -24.29 3.42 -8.72
CA VAL A 181 -25.68 3.65 -9.08
C VAL A 181 -25.77 3.28 -10.56
N SER A 182 -26.55 2.23 -10.89
CA SER A 182 -26.89 1.96 -12.28
C SER A 182 -27.55 3.22 -12.82
N THR A 183 -26.83 3.96 -13.63
CA THR A 183 -27.45 4.95 -14.50
C THR A 183 -28.10 4.17 -15.65
N ASP A 184 -29.24 3.56 -15.35
CA ASP A 184 -30.20 3.17 -16.36
C ASP A 184 -30.75 4.47 -16.95
N CYS A 185 -30.22 4.91 -18.06
CA CYS A 185 -30.79 5.82 -19.03
C CYS A 185 -30.41 5.38 -20.43
#